data_cc880bd0e8efada2296ec8d01368c5d8
#
_entry.id   cc880bd0e8efada2296ec8d01368c5d8
#
_cell.length_a   1.000
_cell.length_b   1.000
_cell.length_c   1.000
_cell.angle_alpha   90.00
_cell.angle_beta   90.00
_cell.angle_gamma   90.00
#
_symmetry.space_group_name_H-M   'P 1'
#
loop_
_entity.id
_entity.type
_entity.pdbx_description
1 polymer ?
#
loop_
_entity_poly.entity_id
_entity_poly.type
_entity_poly.pdbx_seq_one_letter_code
_entity_poly.pdbx_strand_id
1 'polypeptide(L)'
;DGQLPGFDAQVEAHQRQRTDPQADPEVAARRCARGLGGGVVGEEVAPWLDLVRKVGLLVGALAPALPSSLDVQVRGELASEDVEILKLSALRGLFSAVIEDQVTFVNAPALAAERGVEATIGTESESPNHRSVVDVRAVAADGSVVNVSGTLSGPQLVEKIVQINGRNLELRAEGVNLILNYGDQPGALGKIGTLLGGADVNILAAQMSQDAEGGGATVMLRLDREVPADVLSAIGDAVGATTLELVDLS
;
A
#
# COMPACT_ATOMS: atom_id res chain seq x y z
N ASP A 1 34.06 44.61 26.63
CA ASP A 1 34.38 44.15 25.26
C ASP A 1 34.62 42.66 25.29
N GLY A 2 33.59 41.89 25.05
CA GLY A 2 33.65 40.46 25.03
C GLY A 2 32.57 39.91 24.11
N GLN A 3 32.87 39.90 22.82
CA GLN A 3 32.05 39.28 21.80
C GLN A 3 32.25 37.78 21.83
N LEU A 4 31.19 36.99 22.04
CA LEU A 4 31.17 35.54 21.89
C LEU A 4 30.96 35.19 20.41
N PRO A 5 31.90 34.51 19.76
CA PRO A 5 31.70 33.94 18.43
C PRO A 5 31.14 32.55 18.58
N GLY A 6 29.94 32.28 18.07
CA GLY A 6 29.45 30.90 18.07
C GLY A 6 28.01 30.66 17.68
N PHE A 7 27.22 31.67 17.34
CA PHE A 7 25.81 31.45 17.03
C PHE A 7 25.49 31.30 15.51
N ASP A 8 26.34 31.86 14.65
CA ASP A 8 26.09 31.83 13.19
C ASP A 8 26.56 30.56 12.50
N ALA A 9 27.50 29.80 13.09
CA ALA A 9 28.00 28.58 12.49
C ALA A 9 27.04 27.36 12.62
N GLN A 10 26.11 27.36 13.58
CA GLN A 10 25.13 26.29 13.76
C GLN A 10 23.86 26.45 12.90
N VAL A 11 23.54 27.67 12.50
CA VAL A 11 22.40 27.95 11.63
C VAL A 11 22.73 27.57 10.16
N GLU A 12 23.99 27.81 9.73
CA GLU A 12 24.42 27.40 8.38
C GLU A 12 24.61 25.88 8.22
N ALA A 13 24.89 25.15 9.30
CA ALA A 13 24.99 23.68 9.25
C ALA A 13 23.62 23.00 9.11
N HIS A 14 22.53 23.62 9.55
CA HIS A 14 21.17 23.07 9.43
C HIS A 14 20.52 23.33 8.07
N GLN A 15 21.05 24.25 7.27
CA GLN A 15 20.55 24.54 5.91
C GLN A 15 21.27 23.76 4.80
N ARG A 16 22.25 22.90 5.12
CA ARG A 16 22.96 22.06 4.15
C ARG A 16 22.61 20.57 4.18
N GLN A 17 21.53 20.18 4.84
CA GLN A 17 20.88 18.92 4.49
C GLN A 17 20.10 19.12 3.19
N ARG A 18 20.85 19.27 2.10
CA ARG A 18 20.33 19.07 0.76
C ARG A 18 19.81 17.64 0.72
N THR A 19 18.51 17.48 0.64
CA THR A 19 17.87 16.26 0.18
C THR A 19 18.66 15.76 -1.04
N ASP A 20 19.28 14.60 -0.89
CA ASP A 20 19.97 13.93 -1.99
C ASP A 20 18.92 13.72 -3.11
N PRO A 21 19.10 14.25 -4.34
CA PRO A 21 18.17 14.04 -5.44
C PRO A 21 18.05 12.55 -5.83
N GLN A 22 18.91 11.69 -5.26
CA GLN A 22 18.86 10.23 -5.44
C GLN A 22 17.90 9.55 -4.46
N ALA A 23 17.41 10.24 -3.42
CA ALA A 23 16.48 9.71 -2.43
C ALA A 23 14.99 9.93 -2.79
N ASP A 24 14.72 10.65 -3.89
CA ASP A 24 13.35 10.83 -4.38
C ASP A 24 12.90 9.54 -5.10
N PRO A 25 11.90 8.81 -4.56
CA PRO A 25 11.42 7.57 -5.14
C PRO A 25 10.90 7.77 -6.58
N GLU A 26 10.41 8.95 -6.91
CA GLU A 26 9.97 9.29 -8.26
C GLU A 26 11.14 9.45 -9.24
N VAL A 27 12.25 10.03 -8.79
CA VAL A 27 13.49 10.14 -9.57
C VAL A 27 14.15 8.77 -9.76
N ALA A 28 14.09 7.91 -8.74
CA ALA A 28 14.57 6.54 -8.83
C ALA A 28 13.72 5.70 -9.80
N ALA A 29 12.37 5.83 -9.75
CA ALA A 29 11.45 5.16 -10.69
C ALA A 29 11.70 5.61 -12.14
N ARG A 30 11.86 6.90 -12.40
CA ARG A 30 12.20 7.46 -13.73
C ARG A 30 13.57 6.99 -14.24
N ARG A 31 14.55 6.74 -13.36
CA ARG A 31 15.85 6.17 -13.72
C ARG A 31 15.78 4.67 -14.05
N CYS A 32 15.00 3.90 -13.28
CA CYS A 32 14.78 2.48 -13.56
C CYS A 32 14.02 2.25 -14.86
N ALA A 33 13.00 3.06 -15.15
CA ALA A 33 12.23 2.97 -16.39
C ALA A 33 13.09 3.19 -17.65
N ARG A 34 14.17 3.99 -17.57
CA ARG A 34 15.15 4.14 -18.67
C ARG A 34 16.01 2.91 -18.92
N GLY A 35 16.11 1.98 -17.94
CA GLY A 35 16.91 0.75 -18.05
C GLY A 35 16.14 -0.46 -18.60
N LEU A 36 14.80 -0.42 -18.59
CA LEU A 36 13.93 -1.53 -18.95
C LEU A 36 13.37 -1.40 -20.38
N GLY A 37 14.23 -1.22 -21.38
CA GLY A 37 13.79 -1.32 -22.79
C GLY A 37 13.37 -0.02 -23.46
N GLY A 38 13.88 1.13 -23.05
CA GLY A 38 13.84 2.36 -23.86
C GLY A 38 12.54 3.18 -23.81
N GLY A 39 11.54 2.82 -23.03
CA GLY A 39 10.33 3.61 -22.82
C GLY A 39 10.48 4.61 -21.67
N VAL A 40 10.14 5.88 -21.92
CA VAL A 40 9.93 6.87 -20.85
C VAL A 40 8.54 6.61 -20.28
N VAL A 41 8.43 6.40 -18.95
CA VAL A 41 7.11 6.31 -18.29
C VAL A 41 6.33 7.59 -18.60
N GLY A 42 5.10 7.45 -19.10
CA GLY A 42 4.22 8.58 -19.38
C GLY A 42 3.97 9.43 -18.13
N GLU A 43 3.84 10.74 -18.30
CA GLU A 43 3.59 11.67 -17.18
C GLU A 43 2.29 11.33 -16.44
N GLU A 44 1.30 10.80 -17.15
CA GLU A 44 0.00 10.37 -16.58
C GLU A 44 0.11 9.07 -15.77
N VAL A 45 1.07 8.19 -16.11
CA VAL A 45 1.26 6.88 -15.45
C VAL A 45 2.22 6.98 -14.25
N ALA A 46 3.20 7.88 -14.32
CA ALA A 46 4.25 8.00 -13.29
C ALA A 46 3.70 8.16 -11.85
N PRO A 47 2.66 8.97 -11.60
CA PRO A 47 2.09 9.12 -10.26
C PRO A 47 1.47 7.83 -9.67
N TRP A 48 1.11 6.88 -10.54
CA TRP A 48 0.47 5.62 -10.13
C TRP A 48 1.47 4.55 -9.67
N LEU A 49 2.76 4.70 -9.97
CA LEU A 49 3.76 3.68 -9.68
C LEU A 49 3.85 3.37 -8.18
N ASP A 50 3.86 4.39 -7.33
CA ASP A 50 3.96 4.16 -5.89
C ASP A 50 2.65 3.63 -5.30
N LEU A 51 1.51 4.18 -5.70
CA LEU A 51 0.21 3.64 -5.30
C LEU A 51 0.08 2.15 -5.65
N VAL A 52 0.41 1.76 -6.89
CA VAL A 52 0.30 0.36 -7.33
C VAL A 52 1.29 -0.55 -6.60
N ARG A 53 2.48 -0.06 -6.24
CA ARG A 53 3.40 -0.75 -5.33
C ARG A 53 2.74 -1.00 -3.97
N LYS A 54 2.13 0.02 -3.38
CA LYS A 54 1.44 -0.07 -2.07
C LYS A 54 0.25 -1.03 -2.12
N VAL A 55 -0.53 -0.99 -3.21
CA VAL A 55 -1.62 -1.95 -3.44
C VAL A 55 -1.07 -3.37 -3.54
N GLY A 56 0.02 -3.59 -4.27
CA GLY A 56 0.70 -4.89 -4.36
C GLY A 56 1.24 -5.38 -3.01
N LEU A 57 1.80 -4.47 -2.20
CA LEU A 57 2.27 -4.75 -0.84
C LEU A 57 1.11 -5.21 0.06
N LEU A 58 -0.03 -4.52 0.02
CA LEU A 58 -1.24 -4.91 0.75
C LEU A 58 -1.76 -6.27 0.32
N VAL A 59 -1.78 -6.53 -0.98
CA VAL A 59 -2.17 -7.85 -1.52
C VAL A 59 -1.24 -8.95 -0.98
N GLY A 60 0.07 -8.72 -0.96
CA GLY A 60 1.04 -9.66 -0.42
C GLY A 60 0.89 -9.90 1.08
N ALA A 61 0.67 -8.83 1.85
CA ALA A 61 0.48 -8.91 3.30
C ALA A 61 -0.83 -9.63 3.68
N LEU A 62 -1.91 -9.39 2.92
CA LEU A 62 -3.22 -9.99 3.19
C LEU A 62 -3.38 -11.41 2.63
N ALA A 63 -2.50 -11.84 1.74
CA ALA A 63 -2.54 -13.17 1.16
C ALA A 63 -2.04 -14.23 2.18
N PRO A 64 -2.78 -15.32 2.40
CA PRO A 64 -2.39 -16.35 3.37
C PRO A 64 -1.11 -17.10 2.96
N ALA A 65 -0.76 -17.05 1.68
CA ALA A 65 0.45 -17.63 1.11
C ALA A 65 0.81 -16.88 -0.19
N LEU A 66 2.02 -17.13 -0.70
CA LEU A 66 2.45 -16.56 -1.97
C LEU A 66 1.47 -16.96 -3.09
N PRO A 67 0.87 -16.01 -3.82
CA PRO A 67 -0.10 -16.31 -4.86
C PRO A 67 0.55 -16.98 -6.08
N SER A 68 -0.23 -17.77 -6.80
CA SER A 68 0.14 -18.34 -8.09
C SER A 68 -0.13 -17.39 -9.26
N SER A 69 -1.07 -16.44 -9.10
CA SER A 69 -1.30 -15.39 -10.10
C SER A 69 -1.52 -14.02 -9.45
N LEU A 70 -1.16 -13.00 -10.20
CA LEU A 70 -1.35 -11.59 -9.87
C LEU A 70 -1.92 -10.86 -11.09
N ASP A 71 -3.19 -10.46 -11.02
CA ASP A 71 -3.87 -9.77 -12.10
C ASP A 71 -4.02 -8.29 -11.74
N VAL A 72 -3.51 -7.42 -12.60
CA VAL A 72 -3.64 -5.96 -12.48
C VAL A 72 -4.67 -5.49 -13.49
N GLN A 73 -5.73 -4.84 -13.03
CA GLN A 73 -6.75 -4.26 -13.89
C GLN A 73 -6.76 -2.75 -13.75
N VAL A 74 -6.52 -2.04 -14.85
CA VAL A 74 -6.53 -0.58 -14.90
C VAL A 74 -7.83 -0.12 -15.54
N ARG A 75 -8.58 0.76 -14.84
CA ARG A 75 -9.88 1.24 -15.31
C ARG A 75 -9.94 2.76 -15.39
N GLY A 76 -10.79 3.26 -16.29
CA GLY A 76 -11.05 4.68 -16.49
C GLY A 76 -10.07 5.34 -17.46
N GLU A 77 -9.81 6.62 -17.27
CA GLU A 77 -9.00 7.42 -18.21
C GLU A 77 -7.56 6.89 -18.35
N LEU A 78 -6.97 6.36 -17.26
CA LEU A 78 -5.64 5.77 -17.27
C LEU A 78 -5.53 4.56 -18.21
N ALA A 79 -6.63 3.87 -18.50
CA ALA A 79 -6.65 2.70 -19.38
C ALA A 79 -6.26 3.01 -20.84
N SER A 80 -6.23 4.29 -21.25
CA SER A 80 -5.77 4.73 -22.57
C SER A 80 -4.25 4.90 -22.70
N GLU A 81 -3.53 4.83 -21.57
CA GLU A 81 -2.08 5.01 -21.49
C GLU A 81 -1.31 3.68 -21.59
N ASP A 82 0.01 3.75 -21.79
CA ASP A 82 0.89 2.57 -21.71
C ASP A 82 1.13 2.22 -20.22
N VAL A 83 0.30 1.32 -19.71
CA VAL A 83 0.25 0.94 -18.29
C VAL A 83 1.06 -0.31 -17.95
N GLU A 84 1.76 -0.92 -18.90
CA GLU A 84 2.50 -2.19 -18.69
C GLU A 84 3.45 -2.15 -17.48
N ILE A 85 4.03 -1.01 -17.17
CA ILE A 85 4.93 -0.82 -16.03
C ILE A 85 4.22 -0.98 -14.68
N LEU A 86 2.91 -0.78 -14.61
CA LEU A 86 2.14 -0.92 -13.36
C LEU A 86 2.12 -2.38 -12.87
N LYS A 87 2.16 -3.34 -13.79
CA LYS A 87 2.31 -4.76 -13.44
C LYS A 87 3.61 -5.00 -12.66
N LEU A 88 4.71 -4.39 -13.09
CA LEU A 88 5.99 -4.50 -12.38
C LEU A 88 5.95 -3.81 -11.02
N SER A 89 5.22 -2.70 -10.92
CA SER A 89 5.01 -2.00 -9.64
C SER A 89 4.23 -2.87 -8.65
N ALA A 90 3.16 -3.54 -9.11
CA ALA A 90 2.39 -4.47 -8.30
C ALA A 90 3.23 -5.66 -7.82
N LEU A 91 4.00 -6.29 -8.73
CA LEU A 91 4.93 -7.37 -8.37
C LEU A 91 5.98 -6.94 -7.35
N ARG A 92 6.54 -5.74 -7.52
CA ARG A 92 7.48 -5.18 -6.57
C ARG A 92 6.86 -5.06 -5.19
N GLY A 93 5.64 -4.54 -5.09
CA GLY A 93 4.90 -4.45 -3.84
C GLY A 93 4.62 -5.83 -3.23
N LEU A 94 4.08 -6.75 -4.01
CA LEU A 94 3.78 -8.12 -3.58
C LEU A 94 5.02 -8.80 -2.95
N PHE A 95 6.14 -8.77 -3.65
CA PHE A 95 7.35 -9.43 -3.15
C PHE A 95 7.98 -8.69 -1.97
N SER A 96 7.83 -7.37 -1.86
CA SER A 96 8.29 -6.61 -0.69
C SER A 96 7.54 -6.97 0.60
N ALA A 97 6.34 -7.58 0.51
CA ALA A 97 5.62 -8.10 1.66
C ALA A 97 6.17 -9.43 2.20
N VAL A 98 6.87 -10.22 1.35
CA VAL A 98 7.25 -11.60 1.65
C VAL A 98 8.75 -11.88 1.58
N ILE A 99 9.54 -10.93 1.09
CA ILE A 99 11.00 -11.05 0.89
C ILE A 99 11.70 -9.89 1.60
N GLU A 100 12.69 -10.19 2.44
CA GLU A 100 13.49 -9.18 3.15
C GLU A 100 14.46 -8.43 2.22
N ASP A 101 14.87 -9.05 1.12
CA ASP A 101 15.76 -8.42 0.13
C ASP A 101 15.06 -7.32 -0.66
N GLN A 102 15.84 -6.33 -1.08
CA GLN A 102 15.31 -5.21 -1.86
C GLN A 102 14.73 -5.67 -3.21
N VAL A 103 13.43 -5.50 -3.40
CA VAL A 103 12.73 -5.76 -4.65
C VAL A 103 12.71 -4.51 -5.53
N THR A 104 13.15 -4.66 -6.77
CA THR A 104 13.27 -3.59 -7.77
C THR A 104 12.47 -3.93 -9.03
N PHE A 105 12.25 -2.96 -9.92
CA PHE A 105 11.65 -3.23 -11.24
C PHE A 105 12.45 -4.22 -12.10
N VAL A 106 13.76 -4.35 -11.84
CA VAL A 106 14.66 -5.23 -12.60
C VAL A 106 14.54 -6.67 -12.16
N ASN A 107 14.50 -6.92 -10.83
CA ASN A 107 14.50 -8.30 -10.29
C ASN A 107 13.07 -8.84 -10.07
N ALA A 108 12.04 -8.01 -9.98
CA ALA A 108 10.67 -8.46 -9.75
C ALA A 108 10.16 -9.47 -10.79
N PRO A 109 10.39 -9.32 -12.11
CA PRO A 109 9.99 -10.33 -13.10
C PRO A 109 10.72 -11.67 -12.94
N ALA A 110 12.00 -11.63 -12.60
CA ALA A 110 12.79 -12.84 -12.36
C ALA A 110 12.30 -13.59 -11.11
N LEU A 111 12.01 -12.85 -10.04
CA LEU A 111 11.41 -13.39 -8.82
C LEU A 111 10.04 -14.02 -9.08
N ALA A 112 9.20 -13.38 -9.92
CA ALA A 112 7.91 -13.92 -10.31
C ALA A 112 8.06 -15.27 -11.05
N ALA A 113 8.97 -15.33 -12.02
CA ALA A 113 9.26 -16.56 -12.76
C ALA A 113 9.83 -17.67 -11.86
N GLU A 114 10.76 -17.34 -10.97
CA GLU A 114 11.37 -18.27 -10.01
C GLU A 114 10.34 -18.85 -9.03
N ARG A 115 9.42 -18.01 -8.56
CA ARG A 115 8.40 -18.38 -7.57
C ARG A 115 7.11 -18.91 -8.19
N GLY A 116 7.01 -18.97 -9.52
CA GLY A 116 5.84 -19.44 -10.24
C GLY A 116 4.62 -18.52 -10.12
N VAL A 117 4.84 -17.22 -9.98
CA VAL A 117 3.77 -16.21 -9.96
C VAL A 117 3.55 -15.71 -11.38
N GLU A 118 2.40 -15.99 -11.95
CA GLU A 118 1.97 -15.47 -13.26
C GLU A 118 1.35 -14.08 -13.07
N ALA A 119 1.90 -13.05 -13.73
CA ALA A 119 1.40 -11.69 -13.62
C ALA A 119 0.85 -11.19 -14.95
N THR A 120 -0.40 -10.71 -14.92
CA THR A 120 -1.09 -10.13 -16.09
C THR A 120 -1.49 -8.68 -15.82
N ILE A 121 -1.76 -7.93 -16.91
CA ILE A 121 -2.36 -6.61 -16.85
C ILE A 121 -3.42 -6.48 -17.92
N GLY A 122 -4.58 -5.93 -17.54
CA GLY A 122 -5.69 -5.62 -18.42
C GLY A 122 -6.12 -4.16 -18.27
N THR A 123 -6.84 -3.67 -19.28
CA THR A 123 -7.38 -2.31 -19.28
C THR A 123 -8.87 -2.31 -19.60
N GLU A 124 -9.62 -1.39 -18.97
CA GLU A 124 -11.04 -1.17 -19.18
C GLU A 124 -11.33 0.34 -19.14
N SER A 125 -12.03 0.86 -20.14
CA SER A 125 -12.32 2.31 -20.21
C SER A 125 -13.37 2.77 -19.21
N GLU A 126 -14.22 1.88 -18.70
CA GLU A 126 -15.28 2.21 -17.75
C GLU A 126 -14.77 2.16 -16.30
N SER A 127 -15.07 3.21 -15.54
CA SER A 127 -14.81 3.30 -14.11
C SER A 127 -15.95 4.06 -13.43
N PRO A 128 -16.94 3.36 -12.84
CA PRO A 128 -18.21 3.99 -12.42
C PRO A 128 -18.05 4.92 -11.21
N ASN A 129 -17.05 4.72 -10.36
CA ASN A 129 -16.95 5.43 -9.07
C ASN A 129 -15.75 6.38 -9.00
N HIS A 130 -14.75 6.22 -9.84
CA HIS A 130 -13.50 6.99 -9.84
C HIS A 130 -13.11 7.37 -11.25
N ARG A 131 -12.39 8.48 -11.40
CA ARG A 131 -11.82 8.89 -12.70
C ARG A 131 -10.94 7.79 -13.30
N SER A 132 -10.11 7.21 -12.44
CA SER A 132 -9.35 5.98 -12.74
C SER A 132 -9.15 5.19 -11.46
N VAL A 133 -9.05 3.86 -11.58
CA VAL A 133 -8.78 2.94 -10.47
C VAL A 133 -7.88 1.82 -10.97
N VAL A 134 -6.99 1.36 -10.10
CA VAL A 134 -6.19 0.16 -10.33
C VAL A 134 -6.60 -0.89 -9.30
N ASP A 135 -7.05 -2.04 -9.80
CA ASP A 135 -7.35 -3.23 -9.01
C ASP A 135 -6.19 -4.21 -9.13
N VAL A 136 -5.70 -4.73 -8.02
CA VAL A 136 -4.72 -5.80 -7.99
C VAL A 136 -5.34 -7.00 -7.29
N ARG A 137 -5.45 -8.10 -8.02
CA ARG A 137 -6.06 -9.34 -7.57
C ARG A 137 -5.01 -10.45 -7.55
N ALA A 138 -4.88 -11.12 -6.42
CA ALA A 138 -4.03 -12.29 -6.27
C ALA A 138 -4.87 -13.54 -6.02
N VAL A 139 -4.45 -14.67 -6.60
CA VAL A 139 -5.05 -15.98 -6.38
C VAL A 139 -3.98 -16.94 -5.89
N ALA A 140 -4.17 -17.51 -4.73
CA ALA A 140 -3.27 -18.53 -4.18
C ALA A 140 -3.59 -19.93 -4.73
N ALA A 141 -2.68 -20.88 -4.53
CA ALA A 141 -2.83 -22.25 -5.03
C ALA A 141 -4.04 -23.01 -4.43
N ASP A 142 -4.49 -22.61 -3.25
CA ASP A 142 -5.68 -23.15 -2.57
C ASP A 142 -7.00 -22.53 -3.08
N GLY A 143 -6.92 -21.59 -4.01
CA GLY A 143 -8.04 -20.85 -4.56
C GLY A 143 -8.46 -19.63 -3.73
N SER A 144 -7.78 -19.31 -2.64
CA SER A 144 -8.04 -18.08 -1.89
C SER A 144 -7.69 -16.86 -2.75
N VAL A 145 -8.50 -15.81 -2.61
CA VAL A 145 -8.40 -14.58 -3.42
C VAL A 145 -8.27 -13.38 -2.51
N VAL A 146 -7.30 -12.53 -2.82
CA VAL A 146 -7.17 -11.20 -2.24
C VAL A 146 -7.27 -10.17 -3.37
N ASN A 147 -8.08 -9.15 -3.16
CA ASN A 147 -8.23 -8.05 -4.10
C ASN A 147 -8.13 -6.71 -3.37
N VAL A 148 -7.30 -5.80 -3.85
CA VAL A 148 -7.15 -4.45 -3.32
C VAL A 148 -7.22 -3.46 -4.48
N SER A 149 -7.98 -2.38 -4.29
CA SER A 149 -8.13 -1.32 -5.29
C SER A 149 -7.61 0.00 -4.75
N GLY A 150 -6.92 0.75 -5.60
CA GLY A 150 -6.39 2.07 -5.29
C GLY A 150 -6.73 3.11 -6.35
N THR A 151 -6.83 4.37 -5.93
CA THR A 151 -7.06 5.53 -6.81
C THR A 151 -6.22 6.73 -6.42
N LEU A 152 -5.97 7.62 -7.38
CA LEU A 152 -5.44 8.95 -7.14
C LEU A 152 -6.58 9.96 -7.09
N SER A 153 -6.68 10.73 -6.02
CA SER A 153 -7.81 11.62 -5.75
C SER A 153 -7.39 13.09 -5.69
N GLY A 154 -8.18 13.91 -6.37
CA GLY A 154 -8.03 15.37 -6.38
C GLY A 154 -6.80 15.87 -7.15
N PRO A 155 -6.60 17.20 -7.21
CA PRO A 155 -5.53 17.82 -8.00
C PRO A 155 -4.13 17.55 -7.44
N GLN A 156 -4.03 17.12 -6.19
CA GLN A 156 -2.77 16.76 -5.52
C GLN A 156 -2.45 15.27 -5.69
N LEU A 157 -3.23 14.52 -6.45
CA LEU A 157 -3.06 13.09 -6.71
C LEU A 157 -2.86 12.27 -5.43
N VAL A 158 -3.71 12.54 -4.42
CA VAL A 158 -3.64 11.84 -3.14
C VAL A 158 -3.92 10.35 -3.34
N GLU A 159 -2.98 9.52 -2.98
CA GLU A 159 -3.07 8.06 -3.03
C GLU A 159 -4.08 7.55 -2.00
N LYS A 160 -5.03 6.74 -2.43
CA LYS A 160 -6.04 6.15 -1.57
C LYS A 160 -6.25 4.67 -1.88
N ILE A 161 -6.42 3.88 -0.83
CA ILE A 161 -7.02 2.55 -0.92
C ILE A 161 -8.53 2.74 -0.87
N VAL A 162 -9.23 2.19 -1.85
CA VAL A 162 -10.69 2.39 -2.00
C VAL A 162 -11.50 1.10 -1.85
N GLN A 163 -10.85 -0.07 -1.96
CA GLN A 163 -11.51 -1.36 -1.75
C GLN A 163 -10.51 -2.42 -1.27
N ILE A 164 -10.95 -3.29 -0.36
CA ILE A 164 -10.26 -4.52 0.04
C ILE A 164 -11.28 -5.67 0.02
N ASN A 165 -11.03 -6.71 -0.77
CA ASN A 165 -11.87 -7.91 -0.87
C ASN A 165 -13.37 -7.59 -1.11
N GLY A 166 -13.64 -6.66 -2.03
CA GLY A 166 -15.00 -6.22 -2.36
C GLY A 166 -15.64 -5.23 -1.39
N ARG A 167 -14.97 -4.91 -0.26
CA ARG A 167 -15.46 -3.96 0.74
C ARG A 167 -14.93 -2.56 0.45
N ASN A 168 -15.84 -1.60 0.32
CA ASN A 168 -15.46 -0.21 0.05
C ASN A 168 -14.87 0.43 1.31
N LEU A 169 -13.71 1.03 1.11
CA LEU A 169 -12.96 1.80 2.09
C LEU A 169 -12.51 3.08 1.40
N GLU A 170 -12.13 4.10 2.15
CA GLU A 170 -11.55 5.31 1.56
C GLU A 170 -10.51 5.89 2.52
N LEU A 171 -9.30 5.33 2.48
CA LEU A 171 -8.20 5.72 3.35
C LEU A 171 -6.97 6.09 2.54
N ARG A 172 -6.20 7.09 2.99
CA ARG A 172 -4.92 7.43 2.37
C ARG A 172 -3.95 6.26 2.49
N ALA A 173 -3.27 5.94 1.39
CA ALA A 173 -2.25 4.90 1.31
C ALA A 173 -0.89 5.44 1.81
N GLU A 174 -0.76 5.70 3.12
CA GLU A 174 0.44 6.25 3.73
C GLU A 174 0.63 5.77 5.17
N GLY A 175 1.89 5.64 5.63
CA GLY A 175 2.23 5.30 7.01
C GLY A 175 1.78 3.92 7.45
N VAL A 176 1.80 3.69 8.77
CA VAL A 176 1.48 2.40 9.38
C VAL A 176 -0.02 2.17 9.39
N ASN A 177 -0.46 1.05 8.83
CA ASN A 177 -1.87 0.68 8.73
C ASN A 177 -2.11 -0.68 9.36
N LEU A 178 -3.13 -0.77 10.21
CA LEU A 178 -3.65 -2.00 10.79
C LEU A 178 -4.94 -2.37 10.08
N ILE A 179 -4.97 -3.56 9.48
CA ILE A 179 -6.12 -4.09 8.75
C ILE A 179 -6.65 -5.31 9.51
N LEU A 180 -7.95 -5.31 9.81
CA LEU A 180 -8.62 -6.39 10.51
C LEU A 180 -9.89 -6.82 9.77
N ASN A 181 -10.09 -8.15 9.73
CA ASN A 181 -11.38 -8.76 9.41
C ASN A 181 -11.87 -9.50 10.64
N TYR A 182 -13.11 -9.24 11.06
CA TYR A 182 -13.71 -9.90 12.23
C TYR A 182 -15.23 -10.02 12.08
N GLY A 183 -15.87 -10.90 12.84
CA GLY A 183 -17.32 -10.97 12.94
C GLY A 183 -17.88 -9.67 13.54
N ASP A 184 -18.81 -9.01 12.86
CA ASP A 184 -19.36 -7.74 13.36
C ASP A 184 -20.07 -7.93 14.71
N GLN A 185 -19.63 -7.19 15.71
CA GLN A 185 -20.17 -7.22 17.06
C GLN A 185 -20.08 -5.85 17.73
N PRO A 186 -21.11 -5.50 18.56
CA PRO A 186 -21.08 -4.25 19.30
C PRO A 186 -19.85 -4.14 20.19
N GLY A 187 -19.19 -2.98 20.17
CA GLY A 187 -18.03 -2.66 21.00
C GLY A 187 -16.67 -3.13 20.46
N ALA A 188 -16.60 -3.81 19.32
CA ALA A 188 -15.34 -4.27 18.74
C ALA A 188 -14.34 -3.10 18.53
N LEU A 189 -14.77 -2.01 17.90
CA LEU A 189 -13.92 -0.83 17.70
C LEU A 189 -13.47 -0.18 19.03
N GLY A 190 -14.32 -0.22 20.06
CA GLY A 190 -13.97 0.26 21.40
C GLY A 190 -12.88 -0.57 22.06
N LYS A 191 -12.91 -1.89 21.91
CA LYS A 191 -11.86 -2.80 22.40
C LYS A 191 -10.53 -2.54 21.69
N ILE A 192 -10.56 -2.43 20.35
CA ILE A 192 -9.38 -2.10 19.53
C ILE A 192 -8.77 -0.79 19.99
N GLY A 193 -9.58 0.28 20.09
CA GLY A 193 -9.11 1.60 20.52
C GLY A 193 -8.55 1.61 21.95
N THR A 194 -9.13 0.84 22.87
CA THR A 194 -8.64 0.73 24.24
C THR A 194 -7.28 0.05 24.31
N LEU A 195 -7.08 -1.03 23.55
CA LEU A 195 -5.81 -1.77 23.51
C LEU A 195 -4.71 -0.93 22.85
N LEU A 196 -5.01 -0.26 21.72
CA LEU A 196 -4.06 0.65 21.06
C LEU A 196 -3.68 1.82 21.98
N GLY A 197 -4.66 2.47 22.62
CA GLY A 197 -4.42 3.58 23.55
C GLY A 197 -3.63 3.14 24.79
N GLY A 198 -3.85 1.91 25.29
CA GLY A 198 -3.06 1.33 26.39
C GLY A 198 -1.59 1.09 26.03
N ALA A 199 -1.28 0.96 24.74
CA ALA A 199 0.07 0.83 24.19
C ALA A 199 0.66 2.18 23.67
N ASP A 200 0.01 3.29 23.99
CA ASP A 200 0.42 4.64 23.53
C ASP A 200 0.47 4.78 21.99
N VAL A 201 -0.40 4.03 21.29
CA VAL A 201 -0.57 4.08 19.84
C VAL A 201 -1.82 4.90 19.50
N ASN A 202 -1.64 5.95 18.68
CA ASN A 202 -2.73 6.83 18.28
C ASN A 202 -3.31 6.44 16.93
N ILE A 203 -4.64 6.47 16.81
CA ILE A 203 -5.37 6.26 15.56
C ILE A 203 -5.49 7.62 14.85
N LEU A 204 -4.85 7.75 13.69
CA LEU A 204 -4.86 8.96 12.87
C LEU A 204 -6.06 9.01 11.92
N ALA A 205 -6.50 7.85 11.43
CA ALA A 205 -7.69 7.71 10.59
C ALA A 205 -8.25 6.29 10.71
N ALA A 206 -9.55 6.14 10.48
CA ALA A 206 -10.24 4.87 10.53
C ALA A 206 -11.29 4.78 9.42
N GLN A 207 -11.36 3.63 8.77
CA GLN A 207 -12.44 3.27 7.86
C GLN A 207 -12.93 1.87 8.21
N MET A 208 -14.25 1.70 8.17
CA MET A 208 -14.91 0.43 8.43
C MET A 208 -15.94 0.16 7.34
N SER A 209 -15.96 -1.07 6.84
CA SER A 209 -16.96 -1.55 5.90
C SER A 209 -17.52 -2.87 6.40
N GLN A 210 -18.83 -3.00 6.38
CA GLN A 210 -19.55 -4.22 6.74
C GLN A 210 -19.81 -5.06 5.51
N ASP A 211 -19.94 -6.38 5.68
CA ASP A 211 -20.43 -7.28 4.63
C ASP A 211 -21.87 -6.96 4.26
N ALA A 212 -22.19 -7.04 2.98
CA ALA A 212 -23.55 -6.85 2.48
C ALA A 212 -24.56 -7.84 3.12
N GLU A 213 -24.07 -9.01 3.54
CA GLU A 213 -24.86 -10.06 4.20
C GLU A 213 -24.84 -9.96 5.74
N GLY A 214 -24.14 -8.95 6.30
CA GLY A 214 -24.17 -8.65 7.75
C GLY A 214 -23.34 -9.57 8.63
N GLY A 215 -22.45 -10.41 8.05
CA GLY A 215 -21.69 -11.42 8.81
C GLY A 215 -20.31 -10.99 9.29
N GLY A 216 -19.73 -9.94 8.72
CA GLY A 216 -18.37 -9.53 9.02
C GLY A 216 -18.12 -8.04 8.80
N ALA A 217 -17.01 -7.56 9.33
CA ALA A 217 -16.53 -6.20 9.13
C ALA A 217 -15.04 -6.21 8.78
N THR A 218 -14.65 -5.33 7.86
CA THR A 218 -13.26 -4.95 7.62
C THR A 218 -13.02 -3.58 8.18
N VAL A 219 -11.99 -3.44 8.99
CA VAL A 219 -11.51 -2.18 9.52
C VAL A 219 -10.10 -1.94 9.02
N MET A 220 -9.81 -0.74 8.55
CA MET A 220 -8.48 -0.25 8.26
C MET A 220 -8.22 0.99 9.11
N LEU A 221 -7.19 0.93 9.94
CA LEU A 221 -6.76 1.99 10.85
C LEU A 221 -5.38 2.48 10.43
N ARG A 222 -5.23 3.79 10.20
CA ARG A 222 -3.92 4.41 10.08
C ARG A 222 -3.45 4.83 11.46
N LEU A 223 -2.24 4.44 11.81
CA LEU A 223 -1.64 4.63 13.12
C LEU A 223 -0.45 5.59 13.04
N ASP A 224 -0.09 6.19 14.18
CA ASP A 224 1.05 7.09 14.27
C ASP A 224 2.40 6.35 14.42
N ARG A 225 2.35 5.06 14.72
CA ARG A 225 3.53 4.19 14.92
C ARG A 225 3.17 2.71 14.81
N GLU A 226 4.19 1.86 14.78
CA GLU A 226 4.03 0.40 14.85
C GLU A 226 3.39 -0.05 16.16
N VAL A 227 2.69 -1.18 16.11
CA VAL A 227 2.02 -1.80 17.24
C VAL A 227 2.85 -2.98 17.75
N PRO A 228 3.13 -3.10 19.06
CA PRO A 228 3.80 -4.26 19.62
C PRO A 228 3.06 -5.56 19.32
N ALA A 229 3.81 -6.64 19.08
CA ALA A 229 3.23 -7.93 18.68
C ALA A 229 2.25 -8.53 19.71
N ASP A 230 2.50 -8.34 20.99
CA ASP A 230 1.60 -8.77 22.08
C ASP A 230 0.28 -7.99 22.07
N VAL A 231 0.31 -6.71 21.71
CA VAL A 231 -0.89 -5.88 21.57
C VAL A 231 -1.69 -6.29 20.32
N LEU A 232 -1.01 -6.60 19.20
CA LEU A 232 -1.67 -7.14 18.01
C LEU A 232 -2.39 -8.46 18.33
N SER A 233 -1.73 -9.37 19.03
CA SER A 233 -2.33 -10.63 19.47
C SER A 233 -3.55 -10.38 20.37
N ALA A 234 -3.44 -9.48 21.35
CA ALA A 234 -4.53 -9.13 22.25
C ALA A 234 -5.73 -8.51 21.51
N ILE A 235 -5.47 -7.68 20.47
CA ILE A 235 -6.53 -7.13 19.62
C ILE A 235 -7.23 -8.26 18.85
N GLY A 236 -6.47 -9.14 18.22
CA GLY A 236 -7.00 -10.29 17.48
C GLY A 236 -7.94 -11.14 18.34
N ASP A 237 -7.49 -11.52 19.53
CA ASP A 237 -8.27 -12.31 20.51
C ASP A 237 -9.53 -11.57 20.99
N ALA A 238 -9.41 -10.26 21.28
CA ALA A 238 -10.50 -9.46 21.84
C ALA A 238 -11.70 -9.29 20.89
N VAL A 239 -11.45 -9.29 19.56
CA VAL A 239 -12.50 -9.13 18.54
C VAL A 239 -12.77 -10.41 17.74
N GLY A 240 -11.98 -11.48 17.96
CA GLY A 240 -12.06 -12.71 17.17
C GLY A 240 -11.69 -12.46 15.71
N ALA A 241 -10.57 -11.77 15.48
CA ALA A 241 -10.13 -11.43 14.14
C ALA A 241 -9.80 -12.69 13.32
N THR A 242 -10.32 -12.75 12.09
CA THR A 242 -9.98 -13.78 11.11
C THR A 242 -8.76 -13.41 10.28
N THR A 243 -8.50 -12.13 10.17
CA THR A 243 -7.29 -11.54 9.56
C THR A 243 -6.87 -10.35 10.40
N LEU A 244 -5.58 -10.21 10.67
CA LEU A 244 -5.00 -9.05 11.33
C LEU A 244 -3.60 -8.84 10.77
N GLU A 245 -3.41 -7.74 10.04
CA GLU A 245 -2.15 -7.41 9.38
C GLU A 245 -1.74 -5.97 9.68
N LEU A 246 -0.48 -5.78 10.01
CA LEU A 246 0.13 -4.47 10.18
C LEU A 246 1.06 -4.21 9.00
N VAL A 247 0.78 -3.15 8.22
CA VAL A 247 1.50 -2.85 6.98
C VAL A 247 1.93 -1.39 6.96
N ASP A 248 3.21 -1.15 6.70
CA ASP A 248 3.72 0.22 6.47
C ASP A 248 3.67 0.56 4.97
N LEU A 249 2.89 1.58 4.65
CA LEU A 249 2.70 2.13 3.29
C LEU A 249 3.53 3.41 3.05
N SER A 250 4.59 3.59 3.76
CA SER A 250 5.50 4.71 3.55
C SER A 250 6.28 4.63 2.23
#